data_6f0e6541d7cb335c3f39e590ba3fb2b7
#
_entry.id   6f0e6541d7cb335c3f39e590ba3fb2b7
#
_cell.length_a   1.000
_cell.length_b   1.000
_cell.length_c   1.000
_cell.angle_alpha   90.00
_cell.angle_beta   90.00
_cell.angle_gamma   90.00
#
_symmetry.space_group_name_H-M   'P 1'
#
loop_
_entity.id
_entity.type
_entity.pdbx_description
1 polymer ?
#
loop_
_entity_poly.entity_id
_entity_poly.type
_entity_poly.pdbx_seq_one_letter_code
_entity_poly.pdbx_strand_id
1 'polypeptide(L)'
;FTADIIARRKISFSHFWKKVIISVFHLTYENFDTTRKDSSKNITALIAEIQRQISSRVSDPSIEHYLNTYGYLPSWVLNNILTLGTISKFYSLMKQNERQTISKIFRLSDNELESILTYVSSVRNFNAHGNRLFCYRSKRPLCNTRLHSQMGIERNLSGEYICGKRDLFSY
;
A
#
# COMPACT_ATOMS: atom_id res chain seq x y z
N PHE A 1 -18.03 -5.96 -19.20
CA PHE A 1 -18.24 -5.87 -17.75
C PHE A 1 -16.91 -5.83 -16.97
N THR A 2 -15.93 -6.67 -17.34
CA THR A 2 -14.59 -6.71 -16.70
C THR A 2 -13.72 -5.52 -17.06
N ALA A 3 -13.77 -5.02 -18.29
CA ALA A 3 -12.97 -3.87 -18.75
C ALA A 3 -13.38 -2.56 -18.06
N ASP A 4 -14.64 -2.36 -17.78
CA ASP A 4 -15.19 -1.17 -17.10
C ASP A 4 -14.79 -1.11 -15.62
N ILE A 5 -14.74 -2.26 -14.96
CA ILE A 5 -14.28 -2.36 -13.56
C ILE A 5 -12.77 -2.06 -13.45
N ILE A 6 -12.00 -2.50 -14.43
CA ILE A 6 -10.54 -2.25 -14.49
C ILE A 6 -10.28 -0.77 -14.81
N ALA A 7 -11.04 -0.15 -15.71
CA ALA A 7 -10.89 1.27 -16.03
C ALA A 7 -11.28 2.18 -14.85
N ARG A 8 -12.40 1.90 -14.17
CA ARG A 8 -12.81 2.64 -12.96
C ARG A 8 -11.83 2.46 -11.81
N ARG A 9 -11.23 1.27 -11.66
CA ARG A 9 -10.17 1.03 -10.65
C ARG A 9 -8.87 1.75 -10.98
N LYS A 10 -8.49 1.89 -12.26
CA LYS A 10 -7.30 2.66 -12.68
C LYS A 10 -7.44 4.15 -12.34
N ILE A 11 -8.61 4.75 -12.54
CA ILE A 11 -8.87 6.15 -12.20
C ILE A 11 -8.86 6.34 -10.68
N SER A 12 -9.45 5.43 -9.91
CA SER A 12 -9.44 5.47 -8.45
C SER A 12 -8.03 5.28 -7.88
N PHE A 13 -7.23 4.38 -8.47
CA PHE A 13 -5.85 4.12 -8.05
C PHE A 13 -4.93 5.32 -8.37
N SER A 14 -5.08 5.93 -9.53
CA SER A 14 -4.38 7.17 -9.90
C SER A 14 -4.76 8.35 -8.99
N HIS A 15 -6.02 8.45 -8.60
CA HIS A 15 -6.50 9.49 -7.68
C HIS A 15 -6.03 9.28 -6.25
N PHE A 16 -5.99 8.01 -5.80
CA PHE A 16 -5.37 7.59 -4.55
C PHE A 16 -3.92 8.04 -4.49
N TRP A 17 -3.15 7.72 -5.54
CA TRP A 17 -1.75 8.10 -5.63
C TRP A 17 -1.54 9.60 -5.64
N LYS A 18 -2.35 10.36 -6.37
CA LYS A 18 -2.28 11.82 -6.32
C LYS A 18 -2.48 12.37 -4.91
N LYS A 19 -3.40 11.80 -4.14
CA LYS A 19 -3.70 12.27 -2.78
C LYS A 19 -2.68 11.80 -1.74
N VAL A 20 -2.25 10.54 -1.79
CA VAL A 20 -1.14 10.01 -0.97
C VAL A 20 0.14 10.78 -1.23
N ILE A 21 0.37 11.14 -2.47
CA ILE A 21 1.59 11.74 -2.96
C ILE A 21 1.65 13.26 -2.73
N ILE A 22 0.52 13.96 -2.71
CA ILE A 22 0.50 15.39 -2.33
C ILE A 22 0.94 15.56 -0.87
N SER A 23 0.66 14.57 -0.01
CA SER A 23 1.17 14.55 1.38
C SER A 23 2.67 14.21 1.47
N VAL A 24 3.26 13.60 0.44
CA VAL A 24 4.69 13.17 0.41
C VAL A 24 5.65 14.33 0.10
N PHE A 25 5.14 15.49 -0.34
CA PHE A 25 6.00 16.65 -0.67
C PHE A 25 6.89 17.12 0.49
N HIS A 26 6.60 16.64 1.71
CA HIS A 26 7.45 16.83 2.86
C HIS A 26 7.68 15.50 3.57
N LEU A 27 8.71 14.75 3.15
CA LEU A 27 9.28 13.63 3.91
C LEU A 27 9.91 14.13 5.22
N THR A 28 9.25 15.10 5.84
CA THR A 28 9.62 15.61 7.15
C THR A 28 8.99 14.74 8.22
N TYR A 29 9.73 14.51 9.27
CA TYR A 29 9.32 13.69 10.41
C TYR A 29 7.94 14.10 10.97
N GLU A 30 7.64 15.39 10.94
CA GLU A 30 6.40 15.98 11.44
C GLU A 30 5.13 15.55 10.69
N ASN A 31 5.26 15.06 9.46
CA ASN A 31 4.12 14.60 8.65
C ASN A 31 3.72 13.15 8.94
N PHE A 32 4.46 12.46 9.80
CA PHE A 32 4.16 11.10 10.20
C PHE A 32 3.52 11.05 11.58
N ASP A 33 2.89 9.91 11.88
CA ASP A 33 2.33 9.60 13.19
C ASP A 33 3.45 9.20 14.15
N THR A 34 3.84 10.12 15.02
CA THR A 34 4.90 9.92 16.02
C THR A 34 4.39 9.30 17.32
N THR A 35 3.08 9.12 17.47
CA THR A 35 2.46 8.64 18.72
C THR A 35 2.57 7.13 18.90
N ARG A 36 2.79 6.39 17.81
CA ARG A 36 2.90 4.93 17.85
C ARG A 36 4.25 4.48 18.39
N LYS A 37 4.26 3.35 19.09
CA LYS A 37 5.48 2.70 19.55
C LYS A 37 6.44 2.46 18.38
N ASP A 38 7.73 2.72 18.60
CA ASP A 38 8.80 2.59 17.59
C ASP A 38 8.60 3.44 16.30
N SER A 39 7.75 4.46 16.34
CA SER A 39 7.46 5.31 15.17
C SER A 39 8.73 5.95 14.61
N SER A 40 9.57 6.53 15.46
CA SER A 40 10.83 7.17 15.05
C SER A 40 11.72 6.24 14.24
N LYS A 41 11.99 5.03 14.76
CA LYS A 41 12.77 4.01 14.05
C LYS A 41 12.15 3.60 12.72
N ASN A 42 10.83 3.44 12.71
CA ASN A 42 10.10 3.02 11.51
C ASN A 42 10.08 4.12 10.43
N ILE A 43 9.93 5.39 10.82
CA ILE A 43 9.96 6.54 9.92
C ILE A 43 11.37 6.68 9.32
N THR A 44 12.42 6.63 10.14
CA THR A 44 13.81 6.68 9.67
C THR A 44 14.11 5.55 8.68
N ALA A 45 13.69 4.33 8.99
CA ALA A 45 13.86 3.19 8.09
C ALA A 45 13.07 3.35 6.78
N LEU A 46 11.87 3.95 6.81
CA LEU A 46 11.10 4.25 5.61
C LEU A 46 11.80 5.28 4.73
N ILE A 47 12.28 6.39 5.32
CA ILE A 47 13.00 7.44 4.60
C ILE A 47 14.26 6.87 3.95
N ALA A 48 15.06 6.10 4.69
CA ALA A 48 16.25 5.45 4.16
C ALA A 48 15.93 4.50 2.99
N GLU A 49 14.83 3.75 3.08
CA GLU A 49 14.40 2.86 1.99
C GLU A 49 13.94 3.63 0.75
N ILE A 50 13.23 4.75 0.92
CA ILE A 50 12.84 5.63 -0.20
C ILE A 50 14.11 6.20 -0.87
N GLN A 51 15.07 6.70 -0.09
CA GLN A 51 16.34 7.21 -0.61
C GLN A 51 17.11 6.14 -1.38
N ARG A 52 17.17 4.91 -0.85
CA ARG A 52 17.78 3.76 -1.52
C ARG A 52 17.12 3.45 -2.86
N GLN A 53 15.79 3.48 -2.92
CA GLN A 53 15.05 3.24 -4.17
C GLN A 53 15.27 4.34 -5.20
N ILE A 54 15.35 5.60 -4.78
CA ILE A 54 15.71 6.72 -5.66
C ILE A 54 17.14 6.51 -6.21
N SER A 55 18.11 6.27 -5.33
CA SER A 55 19.50 6.08 -5.70
C SER A 55 19.71 4.92 -6.67
N SER A 56 18.93 3.83 -6.52
CA SER A 56 18.99 2.69 -7.43
C SER A 56 18.44 2.98 -8.84
N ARG A 57 17.77 4.10 -9.03
CA ARG A 57 17.10 4.50 -10.28
C ARG A 57 17.55 5.87 -10.80
N VAL A 58 18.68 6.41 -10.32
CA VAL A 58 19.19 7.73 -10.72
C VAL A 58 19.41 7.82 -12.23
N SER A 59 19.77 6.72 -12.89
CA SER A 59 19.94 6.65 -14.35
C SER A 59 18.62 6.59 -15.15
N ASP A 60 17.45 6.60 -14.48
CA ASP A 60 16.17 6.71 -15.18
C ASP A 60 16.03 8.13 -15.73
N PRO A 61 15.74 8.31 -17.04
CA PRO A 61 15.68 9.62 -17.68
C PRO A 61 14.73 10.60 -17.00
N SER A 62 13.62 10.10 -16.44
CA SER A 62 12.66 10.94 -15.73
C SER A 62 13.23 11.44 -14.41
N ILE A 63 13.92 10.58 -13.67
CA ILE A 63 14.54 10.93 -12.38
C ILE A 63 15.68 11.91 -12.60
N GLU A 64 16.56 11.60 -13.54
CA GLU A 64 17.70 12.44 -13.91
C GLU A 64 17.24 13.84 -14.34
N HIS A 65 16.24 13.92 -15.21
CA HIS A 65 15.65 15.18 -15.66
C HIS A 65 15.17 16.04 -14.48
N TYR A 66 14.35 15.46 -13.60
CA TYR A 66 13.77 16.23 -12.49
C TYR A 66 14.81 16.63 -11.44
N LEU A 67 15.76 15.77 -11.11
CA LEU A 67 16.82 16.10 -10.17
C LEU A 67 17.75 17.19 -10.72
N ASN A 68 18.17 17.09 -11.99
CA ASN A 68 19.09 18.06 -12.60
C ASN A 68 18.41 19.40 -12.89
N THR A 69 17.11 19.41 -13.27
CA THR A 69 16.43 20.64 -13.65
C THR A 69 15.83 21.37 -12.46
N TYR A 70 15.24 20.64 -11.50
CA TYR A 70 14.44 21.20 -10.43
C TYR A 70 14.98 20.92 -9.02
N GLY A 71 15.93 20.01 -8.87
CA GLY A 71 16.52 19.64 -7.58
C GLY A 71 15.58 18.81 -6.68
N TYR A 72 14.41 18.40 -7.18
CA TYR A 72 13.46 17.56 -6.44
C TYR A 72 12.73 16.60 -7.37
N LEU A 73 12.19 15.52 -6.79
CA LEU A 73 11.36 14.56 -7.52
C LEU A 73 9.88 14.84 -7.27
N PRO A 74 9.10 15.11 -8.32
CA PRO A 74 7.65 15.15 -8.19
C PRO A 74 7.12 13.79 -7.75
N SER A 75 6.06 13.83 -7.01
CA SER A 75 5.47 12.64 -6.41
C SER A 75 5.02 11.57 -7.42
N TRP A 76 4.55 11.96 -8.60
CA TRP A 76 4.20 10.97 -9.66
C TRP A 76 5.43 10.25 -10.22
N VAL A 77 6.60 10.90 -10.25
CA VAL A 77 7.87 10.25 -10.62
C VAL A 77 8.29 9.31 -9.51
N LEU A 78 8.25 9.78 -8.26
CA LEU A 78 8.58 8.96 -7.10
C LEU A 78 7.71 7.69 -7.03
N ASN A 79 6.42 7.80 -7.33
CA ASN A 79 5.51 6.66 -7.33
C ASN A 79 5.91 5.55 -8.31
N ASN A 80 6.50 5.90 -9.44
CA ASN A 80 6.91 4.90 -10.45
C ASN A 80 8.09 4.03 -9.97
N ILE A 81 8.84 4.50 -8.98
CA ILE A 81 10.01 3.81 -8.46
C ILE A 81 9.78 3.12 -7.12
N LEU A 82 8.78 3.56 -6.36
CA LEU A 82 8.48 2.96 -5.07
C LEU A 82 7.86 1.57 -5.21
N THR A 83 8.33 0.64 -4.39
CA THR A 83 7.71 -0.68 -4.31
C THR A 83 6.38 -0.63 -3.57
N LEU A 84 5.48 -1.56 -3.87
CA LEU A 84 4.20 -1.66 -3.15
C LEU A 84 4.40 -1.87 -1.64
N GLY A 85 5.48 -2.54 -1.23
CA GLY A 85 5.85 -2.72 0.18
C GLY A 85 6.21 -1.39 0.85
N THR A 86 6.99 -0.55 0.17
CA THR A 86 7.36 0.79 0.66
C THR A 86 6.12 1.66 0.81
N ILE A 87 5.21 1.60 -0.15
CA ILE A 87 3.95 2.31 -0.15
C ILE A 87 3.02 1.85 0.98
N SER A 88 2.90 0.54 1.19
CA SER A 88 2.14 -0.03 2.31
C SER A 88 2.68 0.46 3.65
N LYS A 89 4.01 0.46 3.79
CA LYS A 89 4.67 0.96 5.00
C LYS A 89 4.50 2.47 5.19
N PHE A 90 4.56 3.23 4.09
CA PHE A 90 4.28 4.66 4.10
C PHE A 90 2.87 4.94 4.62
N TYR A 91 1.85 4.28 4.05
CA TYR A 91 0.46 4.41 4.50
C TYR A 91 0.30 4.12 6.00
N SER A 92 0.95 3.06 6.51
CA SER A 92 0.85 2.67 7.92
C SER A 92 1.44 3.71 8.88
N LEU A 93 2.37 4.54 8.42
CA LEU A 93 3.05 5.57 9.23
C LEU A 93 2.43 6.97 9.07
N MET A 94 1.46 7.16 8.17
CA MET A 94 0.76 8.43 8.00
C MET A 94 -0.09 8.76 9.22
N LYS A 95 -0.37 10.05 9.44
CA LYS A 95 -1.32 10.51 10.45
C LYS A 95 -2.71 9.91 10.22
N GLN A 96 -3.43 9.63 11.28
CA GLN A 96 -4.71 8.93 11.22
C GLN A 96 -5.75 9.65 10.35
N ASN A 97 -5.85 10.96 10.45
CA ASN A 97 -6.78 11.78 9.63
C ASN A 97 -6.51 11.63 8.12
N GLU A 98 -5.25 11.57 7.74
CA GLU A 98 -4.84 11.37 6.34
C GLU A 98 -5.18 9.95 5.87
N ARG A 99 -4.86 8.93 6.68
CA ARG A 99 -5.24 7.54 6.40
C ARG A 99 -6.74 7.37 6.21
N GLN A 100 -7.54 8.01 7.08
CA GLN A 100 -9.00 8.00 6.98
C GLN A 100 -9.50 8.71 5.71
N THR A 101 -8.88 9.82 5.33
CA THR A 101 -9.22 10.53 4.10
C THR A 101 -8.99 9.66 2.87
N ILE A 102 -7.88 8.91 2.86
CA ILE A 102 -7.54 8.00 1.77
C ILE A 102 -8.47 6.77 1.78
N SER A 103 -8.68 6.15 2.93
CA SER A 103 -9.50 4.92 3.03
C SER A 103 -10.95 5.14 2.62
N LYS A 104 -11.51 6.33 2.88
CA LYS A 104 -12.86 6.71 2.43
C LYS A 104 -13.03 6.65 0.90
N ILE A 105 -11.96 6.89 0.12
CA ILE A 105 -12.02 6.76 -1.35
C ILE A 105 -12.35 5.32 -1.76
N PHE A 106 -11.88 4.35 -0.99
CA PHE A 106 -12.13 2.92 -1.21
C PHE A 106 -13.35 2.40 -0.45
N ARG A 107 -14.06 3.27 0.29
CA ARG A 107 -15.17 2.89 1.18
C ARG A 107 -14.76 1.85 2.24
N LEU A 108 -13.53 1.99 2.73
CA LEU A 108 -12.91 1.14 3.76
C LEU A 108 -12.59 1.98 4.99
N SER A 109 -12.42 1.32 6.13
CA SER A 109 -11.75 1.93 7.28
C SER A 109 -10.23 2.02 7.03
N ASP A 110 -9.55 2.88 7.79
CA ASP A 110 -8.10 3.04 7.67
C ASP A 110 -7.34 1.74 8.03
N ASN A 111 -7.83 0.99 9.02
CA ASN A 111 -7.25 -0.30 9.40
C ASN A 111 -7.49 -1.40 8.34
N GLU A 112 -8.67 -1.43 7.72
CA GLU A 112 -8.95 -2.36 6.63
C GLU A 112 -8.02 -2.10 5.44
N LEU A 113 -7.85 -0.84 5.06
CA LEU A 113 -6.95 -0.49 3.95
C LEU A 113 -5.49 -0.81 4.28
N GLU A 114 -5.02 -0.54 5.51
CA GLU A 114 -3.67 -0.91 5.96
C GLU A 114 -3.44 -2.43 5.87
N SER A 115 -4.41 -3.22 6.33
CA SER A 115 -4.38 -4.68 6.28
C SER A 115 -4.33 -5.19 4.84
N ILE A 116 -5.17 -4.63 3.95
CA ILE A 116 -5.24 -5.00 2.53
C ILE A 116 -3.92 -4.66 1.82
N LEU A 117 -3.38 -3.46 2.02
CA LEU A 117 -2.12 -3.06 1.39
C LEU A 117 -0.96 -3.97 1.82
N THR A 118 -0.89 -4.32 3.10
CA THR A 118 0.11 -5.25 3.63
C THR A 118 -0.04 -6.64 3.02
N TYR A 119 -1.28 -7.13 2.92
CA TYR A 119 -1.59 -8.44 2.36
C TYR A 119 -1.23 -8.51 0.87
N VAL A 120 -1.69 -7.55 0.07
CA VAL A 120 -1.42 -7.48 -1.38
C VAL A 120 0.07 -7.35 -1.66
N SER A 121 0.80 -6.57 -0.84
CA SER A 121 2.26 -6.47 -0.94
C SER A 121 2.94 -7.82 -0.72
N SER A 122 2.49 -8.58 0.27
CA SER A 122 3.04 -9.91 0.58
C SER A 122 2.76 -10.92 -0.55
N VAL A 123 1.53 -10.93 -1.07
CA VAL A 123 1.13 -11.77 -2.21
C VAL A 123 1.95 -11.44 -3.46
N ARG A 124 2.08 -10.14 -3.78
CA ARG A 124 2.87 -9.70 -4.93
C ARG A 124 4.33 -10.14 -4.82
N ASN A 125 4.92 -9.98 -3.63
CA ASN A 125 6.31 -10.40 -3.42
C ASN A 125 6.46 -11.93 -3.53
N PHE A 126 5.54 -12.69 -2.97
CA PHE A 126 5.53 -14.15 -3.08
C PHE A 126 5.48 -14.60 -4.55
N ASN A 127 4.59 -13.98 -5.35
CA ASN A 127 4.47 -14.27 -6.78
C ASN A 127 5.70 -13.84 -7.58
N ALA A 128 6.30 -12.69 -7.26
CA ALA A 128 7.49 -12.19 -7.94
C ALA A 128 8.72 -13.09 -7.78
N HIS A 129 8.74 -13.92 -6.73
CA HIS A 129 9.79 -14.95 -6.53
C HIS A 129 9.47 -16.29 -7.21
N GLY A 130 8.50 -16.34 -8.11
CA GLY A 130 8.14 -17.56 -8.86
C GLY A 130 7.41 -18.62 -8.02
N ASN A 131 6.92 -18.28 -6.83
CA ASN A 131 6.21 -19.20 -5.98
C ASN A 131 4.78 -19.46 -6.47
N ARG A 132 4.24 -20.65 -6.16
CA ARG A 132 2.89 -21.06 -6.55
C ARG A 132 1.84 -20.37 -5.67
N LEU A 133 1.03 -19.49 -6.25
CA LEU A 133 0.03 -18.68 -5.52
C LEU A 133 -1.00 -19.53 -4.77
N PHE A 134 -1.38 -20.69 -5.29
CA PHE A 134 -2.35 -21.58 -4.64
C PHE A 134 -1.86 -22.16 -3.30
N CYS A 135 -0.53 -22.20 -3.08
CA CYS A 135 0.07 -22.58 -1.81
C CYS A 135 0.30 -21.41 -0.86
N TYR A 136 -0.06 -20.18 -1.27
CA TYR A 136 0.23 -19.02 -0.46
C TYR A 136 -0.54 -19.02 0.85
N ARG A 137 0.20 -18.79 1.94
CA ARG A 137 -0.36 -18.56 3.29
C ARG A 137 0.29 -17.33 3.88
N SER A 138 -0.52 -16.30 4.12
CA SER A 138 -0.03 -15.07 4.73
C SER A 138 0.35 -15.29 6.19
N LYS A 139 1.48 -14.72 6.61
CA LYS A 139 1.89 -14.71 8.02
C LYS A 139 0.91 -13.91 8.89
N ARG A 140 0.38 -12.81 8.36
CA ARG A 140 -0.63 -11.97 9.02
C ARG A 140 -1.99 -12.19 8.36
N PRO A 141 -3.03 -12.53 9.11
CA PRO A 141 -4.36 -12.65 8.55
C PRO A 141 -4.86 -11.29 8.06
N LEU A 142 -5.62 -11.31 6.98
CA LEU A 142 -6.39 -10.15 6.56
C LEU A 142 -7.49 -9.88 7.60
N CYS A 143 -7.74 -8.61 7.93
CA CYS A 143 -8.85 -8.26 8.81
C CYS A 143 -10.20 -8.63 8.17
N ASN A 144 -11.23 -8.75 8.98
CA ASN A 144 -12.59 -8.95 8.48
C ASN A 144 -13.02 -7.71 7.69
N THR A 145 -13.30 -7.88 6.40
CA THR A 145 -13.73 -6.82 5.50
C THR A 145 -15.13 -7.11 4.98
N ARG A 146 -15.84 -6.10 4.50
CA ARG A 146 -17.10 -6.29 3.77
C ARG A 146 -16.98 -7.18 2.55
N LEU A 147 -15.76 -7.25 1.96
CA LEU A 147 -15.50 -8.09 0.81
C LEU A 147 -15.76 -9.58 1.08
N HIS A 148 -15.41 -10.07 2.28
CA HIS A 148 -15.68 -11.46 2.66
C HIS A 148 -17.18 -11.78 2.62
N SER A 149 -18.02 -10.88 3.13
CA SER A 149 -19.48 -11.04 3.08
C SER A 149 -20.03 -10.94 1.65
N GLN A 150 -19.49 -10.02 0.85
CA GLN A 150 -19.91 -9.85 -0.55
C GLN A 150 -19.53 -11.04 -1.43
N MET A 151 -18.45 -11.73 -1.08
CA MET A 151 -18.01 -12.98 -1.76
C MET A 151 -18.76 -14.22 -1.26
N GLY A 152 -19.67 -14.07 -0.31
CA GLY A 152 -20.43 -15.20 0.23
C GLY A 152 -19.61 -16.16 1.09
N ILE A 153 -18.47 -15.71 1.65
CA ILE A 153 -17.62 -16.56 2.47
C ILE A 153 -18.33 -16.86 3.79
N GLU A 154 -18.52 -18.14 4.07
CA GLU A 154 -19.17 -18.59 5.29
C GLU A 154 -18.33 -18.31 6.54
N ARG A 155 -19.03 -18.24 7.68
CA ARG A 155 -18.38 -18.12 8.99
C ARG A 155 -18.47 -19.44 9.74
N ASN A 156 -17.42 -19.73 10.50
CA ASN A 156 -17.41 -20.86 11.43
C ASN A 156 -18.27 -20.56 12.68
N LEU A 157 -18.41 -21.55 13.56
CA LEU A 157 -19.15 -21.43 14.82
C LEU A 157 -18.61 -20.31 15.74
N SER A 158 -17.35 -19.91 15.58
CA SER A 158 -16.72 -18.81 16.31
C SER A 158 -16.97 -17.43 15.67
N GLY A 159 -17.76 -17.36 14.59
CA GLY A 159 -18.04 -16.11 13.86
C GLY A 159 -16.92 -15.62 12.94
N GLU A 160 -15.83 -16.37 12.80
CA GLU A 160 -14.72 -16.05 11.90
C GLU A 160 -14.96 -16.62 10.49
N TYR A 161 -14.48 -15.92 9.47
CA TYR A 161 -14.53 -16.43 8.10
C TYR A 161 -13.65 -17.67 7.95
N ILE A 162 -14.21 -18.72 7.33
CA ILE A 162 -13.56 -20.02 7.15
C ILE A 162 -12.30 -19.90 6.27
N CYS A 163 -12.32 -18.98 5.30
CA CYS A 163 -11.26 -18.77 4.33
C CYS A 163 -11.14 -17.29 3.94
N GLY A 164 -10.16 -16.94 3.08
CA GLY A 164 -9.95 -15.56 2.63
C GLY A 164 -9.17 -14.67 3.61
N LYS A 165 -8.73 -15.19 4.74
CA LYS A 165 -7.93 -14.43 5.70
C LYS A 165 -6.42 -14.60 5.51
N ARG A 166 -5.98 -15.82 5.19
CA ARG A 166 -4.54 -16.13 5.03
C ARG A 166 -4.22 -16.69 3.66
N ASP A 167 -5.19 -17.19 2.96
CA ASP A 167 -5.14 -17.81 1.64
C ASP A 167 -5.75 -16.90 0.58
N LEU A 168 -5.33 -17.06 -0.66
CA LEU A 168 -5.86 -16.31 -1.81
C LEU A 168 -7.14 -16.91 -2.36
N PHE A 169 -7.39 -18.18 -2.08
CA PHE A 169 -8.49 -18.93 -2.63
C PHE A 169 -9.33 -19.48 -1.49
N SER A 170 -10.57 -19.06 -1.51
CA SER A 170 -11.64 -19.66 -0.75
C SER A 170 -12.43 -20.56 -1.68
N TYR A 171 -12.50 -21.79 -1.36
CA TYR A 171 -13.41 -22.70 -2.01
C TYR A 171 -14.65 -22.86 -1.14
#